data_08d8ae3d658d15e21765bc84f99f84e7
#
_entry.id   08d8ae3d658d15e21765bc84f99f84e7
#
_cell.length_a   1.000
_cell.length_b   1.000
_cell.length_c   1.000
_cell.angle_alpha   90.00
_cell.angle_beta   90.00
_cell.angle_gamma   90.00
#
_symmetry.space_group_name_H-M   'P 1'
#
loop_
_entity.id
_entity.type
_entity.pdbx_description
1 polymer ?
#
loop_
_entity_poly.entity_id
_entity_poly.type
_entity_poly.pdbx_seq_one_letter_code
_entity_poly.pdbx_strand_id
1 'polypeptide(L)'
;MSAIVIKEGLVHYEAIGRGRPLIFLHGWLGSWRYWMPAMNEISAKHRAYAFDLWGFGDSDKLKMHYSINAYVELLGKFIDYLGVPPISLVGHALGGVIALLFAAQAPERVEQVMGVSVPLVGAAINRALTGLPGNRGALARLVARRANFPEVSLEAGKADVAAITHSMRSAMGRDLRRVLPPLDIPVLLVYGGNDPLIKPPQPEWLQDCSENVRAIFLNGAQHFPMLEERNKFNRLLMDFLDAGEDLASLEFKEEWQRRLR
;
A
#
# COMPACT_ATOMS: atom_id res chain seq x y z
N MET A 1 -5.85 -15.53 14.76
CA MET A 1 -4.70 -15.58 13.82
C MET A 1 -5.04 -16.59 12.75
N SER A 2 -5.05 -16.17 11.52
CA SER A 2 -5.34 -17.01 10.35
C SER A 2 -4.09 -17.16 9.50
N ALA A 3 -3.90 -18.31 8.89
CA ALA A 3 -2.78 -18.56 8.01
C ALA A 3 -3.20 -19.48 6.87
N ILE A 4 -2.56 -19.31 5.73
CA ILE A 4 -2.77 -20.13 4.53
C ILE A 4 -1.42 -20.53 3.97
N VAL A 5 -1.34 -21.71 3.36
CA VAL A 5 -0.15 -22.14 2.63
C VAL A 5 -0.30 -21.77 1.16
N ILE A 6 0.62 -20.95 0.67
CA ILE A 6 0.73 -20.57 -0.75
C ILE A 6 2.17 -20.90 -1.18
N LYS A 7 2.35 -21.66 -2.27
CA LYS A 7 3.68 -22.04 -2.79
C LYS A 7 4.62 -22.56 -1.70
N GLU A 8 4.24 -23.53 -0.92
CA GLU A 8 5.07 -24.14 0.13
C GLU A 8 5.42 -23.22 1.30
N GLY A 9 4.86 -22.00 1.35
CA GLY A 9 5.08 -21.04 2.42
C GLY A 9 3.80 -20.62 3.11
N LEU A 10 3.92 -20.42 4.44
CA LEU A 10 2.85 -19.93 5.27
C LEU A 10 2.70 -18.42 5.07
N VAL A 11 1.50 -17.96 4.75
CA VAL A 11 1.10 -16.56 4.68
C VAL A 11 0.15 -16.29 5.83
N HIS A 12 0.57 -15.44 6.74
CA HIS A 12 -0.26 -14.97 7.85
C HIS A 12 -1.20 -13.88 7.37
N TYR A 13 -2.46 -13.89 7.83
CA TYR A 13 -3.42 -12.82 7.58
C TYR A 13 -4.40 -12.64 8.73
N GLU A 14 -5.00 -11.46 8.78
CA GLU A 14 -6.12 -11.18 9.64
C GLU A 14 -7.32 -10.73 8.81
N ALA A 15 -8.54 -11.05 9.32
CA ALA A 15 -9.78 -10.72 8.66
C ALA A 15 -10.81 -10.22 9.66
N ILE A 16 -11.37 -9.04 9.41
CA ILE A 16 -12.33 -8.38 10.29
C ILE A 16 -13.52 -7.88 9.48
N GLY A 17 -14.70 -7.88 10.09
CA GLY A 17 -15.89 -7.29 9.51
C GLY A 17 -16.64 -8.22 8.58
N ARG A 18 -17.59 -7.65 7.83
CA ARG A 18 -18.51 -8.33 6.89
C ARG A 18 -18.89 -7.39 5.76
N GLY A 19 -19.33 -7.94 4.62
CA GLY A 19 -19.74 -7.17 3.45
C GLY A 19 -18.72 -7.22 2.32
N ARG A 20 -18.52 -6.12 1.58
CA ARG A 20 -17.64 -6.09 0.41
C ARG A 20 -16.18 -6.41 0.79
N PRO A 21 -15.50 -7.26 0.02
CA PRO A 21 -14.13 -7.63 0.34
C PRO A 21 -13.15 -6.49 0.04
N LEU A 22 -12.20 -6.30 0.95
CA LEU A 22 -11.12 -5.31 0.84
C LEU A 22 -9.82 -5.91 1.34
N ILE A 23 -8.74 -5.79 0.59
CA ILE A 23 -7.40 -6.23 1.02
C ILE A 23 -6.51 -5.03 1.28
N PHE A 24 -5.86 -5.05 2.45
CA PHE A 24 -4.78 -4.15 2.83
C PHE A 24 -3.42 -4.80 2.62
N LEU A 25 -2.51 -4.08 1.96
CA LEU A 25 -1.13 -4.49 1.67
C LEU A 25 -0.16 -3.54 2.35
N HIS A 26 0.71 -4.08 3.21
CA HIS A 26 1.68 -3.26 3.94
C HIS A 26 2.89 -2.85 3.08
N GLY A 27 3.62 -1.83 3.54
CA GLY A 27 4.88 -1.37 2.96
C GLY A 27 6.12 -2.05 3.56
N TRP A 28 7.31 -1.57 3.17
CA TRP A 28 8.55 -1.99 3.79
C TRP A 28 8.52 -1.74 5.30
N LEU A 29 9.02 -2.69 6.06
CA LEU A 29 9.03 -2.69 7.54
C LEU A 29 7.65 -2.70 8.19
N GLY A 30 6.60 -3.00 7.43
CA GLY A 30 5.23 -3.10 7.93
C GLY A 30 4.76 -4.53 8.12
N SER A 31 3.54 -4.65 8.59
CA SER A 31 2.74 -5.86 8.65
C SER A 31 1.26 -5.50 8.64
N TRP A 32 0.40 -6.51 8.69
CA TRP A 32 -1.04 -6.33 8.87
C TRP A 32 -1.40 -5.40 10.04
N ARG A 33 -0.57 -5.35 11.09
CA ARG A 33 -0.87 -4.69 12.36
C ARG A 33 -1.17 -3.20 12.24
N TYR A 34 -0.45 -2.48 11.42
CA TYR A 34 -0.71 -1.04 11.32
C TYR A 34 -1.98 -0.71 10.54
N TRP A 35 -2.59 -1.70 9.86
CA TRP A 35 -3.89 -1.55 9.22
C TRP A 35 -5.08 -1.76 10.16
N MET A 36 -4.85 -2.33 11.36
CA MET A 36 -5.91 -2.63 12.33
C MET A 36 -6.86 -1.45 12.61
N PRO A 37 -6.38 -0.21 12.80
CA PRO A 37 -7.28 0.92 13.02
C PRO A 37 -8.22 1.18 11.84
N ALA A 38 -7.71 1.10 10.60
CA ALA A 38 -8.51 1.28 9.40
C ALA A 38 -9.48 0.09 9.18
N MET A 39 -9.02 -1.14 9.39
CA MET A 39 -9.85 -2.35 9.29
C MET A 39 -11.02 -2.30 10.26
N ASN A 40 -10.81 -1.89 11.49
CA ASN A 40 -11.88 -1.76 12.49
C ASN A 40 -12.93 -0.72 12.07
N GLU A 41 -12.48 0.43 11.54
CA GLU A 41 -13.35 1.52 11.12
C GLU A 41 -14.34 1.10 10.02
N ILE A 42 -13.84 0.35 9.03
CA ILE A 42 -14.66 -0.05 7.87
C ILE A 42 -15.42 -1.37 8.09
N SER A 43 -15.20 -2.06 9.21
CA SER A 43 -15.65 -3.43 9.47
C SER A 43 -17.15 -3.63 9.43
N ALA A 44 -17.93 -2.57 9.60
CA ALA A 44 -19.40 -2.63 9.56
C ALA A 44 -19.93 -2.90 8.12
N LYS A 45 -19.24 -2.38 7.10
CA LYS A 45 -19.66 -2.45 5.68
C LYS A 45 -18.74 -3.34 4.83
N HIS A 46 -17.50 -3.58 5.26
CA HIS A 46 -16.47 -4.29 4.51
C HIS A 46 -15.91 -5.48 5.28
N ARG A 47 -15.65 -6.54 4.54
CA ARG A 47 -14.82 -7.66 5.02
C ARG A 47 -13.37 -7.33 4.70
N ALA A 48 -12.68 -6.75 5.67
CA ALA A 48 -11.30 -6.32 5.55
C ALA A 48 -10.34 -7.49 5.79
N TYR A 49 -9.40 -7.68 4.89
CA TYR A 49 -8.28 -8.62 5.00
C TYR A 49 -6.98 -7.83 5.01
N ALA A 50 -6.03 -8.22 5.83
CA ALA A 50 -4.64 -7.73 5.76
C ALA A 50 -3.71 -8.92 5.94
N PHE A 51 -2.79 -9.14 5.02
CA PHE A 51 -1.83 -10.23 5.10
C PHE A 51 -0.39 -9.73 5.07
N ASP A 52 0.49 -10.53 5.63
CA ASP A 52 1.91 -10.25 5.63
C ASP A 52 2.55 -10.82 4.36
N LEU A 53 3.28 -9.98 3.65
CA LEU A 53 4.09 -10.39 2.50
C LEU A 53 5.21 -11.34 2.98
N TRP A 54 5.64 -12.26 2.13
CA TRP A 54 6.78 -13.12 2.46
C TRP A 54 8.01 -12.31 2.86
N GLY A 55 8.65 -12.72 3.94
CA GLY A 55 9.80 -12.03 4.51
C GLY A 55 9.46 -10.91 5.48
N PHE A 56 8.16 -10.64 5.71
CA PHE A 56 7.67 -9.61 6.62
C PHE A 56 6.69 -10.22 7.64
N GLY A 57 6.48 -9.50 8.75
CA GLY A 57 5.53 -9.86 9.78
C GLY A 57 5.69 -11.29 10.27
N ASP A 58 4.57 -12.01 10.29
CA ASP A 58 4.46 -13.39 10.77
C ASP A 58 4.39 -14.42 9.62
N SER A 59 4.55 -13.98 8.35
CA SER A 59 4.67 -14.86 7.18
C SER A 59 6.06 -15.45 7.03
N ASP A 60 6.15 -16.56 6.28
CA ASP A 60 7.42 -17.27 6.04
C ASP A 60 8.45 -16.43 5.28
N LYS A 61 9.72 -16.76 5.50
CA LYS A 61 10.88 -16.07 4.92
C LYS A 61 11.41 -16.82 3.69
N LEU A 62 10.61 -16.80 2.61
CA LEU A 62 10.92 -17.49 1.36
C LEU A 62 11.76 -16.61 0.43
N LYS A 63 13.08 -16.65 0.56
CA LYS A 63 14.04 -15.77 -0.14
C LYS A 63 13.89 -15.74 -1.67
N MET A 64 13.41 -16.81 -2.28
CA MET A 64 13.16 -16.90 -3.74
C MET A 64 11.99 -16.05 -4.21
N HIS A 65 11.14 -15.54 -3.31
CA HIS A 65 9.87 -14.89 -3.60
C HIS A 65 9.81 -13.40 -3.17
N TYR A 66 10.96 -12.72 -3.14
CA TYR A 66 11.04 -11.31 -2.69
C TYR A 66 11.04 -10.29 -3.83
N SER A 67 10.74 -10.70 -5.07
CA SER A 67 10.54 -9.75 -6.17
C SER A 67 9.13 -9.17 -6.19
N ILE A 68 8.97 -8.00 -6.81
CA ILE A 68 7.64 -7.40 -6.99
C ILE A 68 6.70 -8.37 -7.73
N ASN A 69 7.17 -9.04 -8.78
CA ASN A 69 6.33 -10.00 -9.53
C ASN A 69 5.87 -11.16 -8.64
N ALA A 70 6.73 -11.67 -7.76
CA ALA A 70 6.36 -12.74 -6.84
C ALA A 70 5.30 -12.28 -5.82
N TYR A 71 5.35 -11.03 -5.37
CA TYR A 71 4.32 -10.46 -4.49
C TYR A 71 3.01 -10.18 -5.23
N VAL A 72 3.05 -9.76 -6.49
CA VAL A 72 1.85 -9.63 -7.33
C VAL A 72 1.17 -11.00 -7.51
N GLU A 73 1.97 -12.04 -7.78
CA GLU A 73 1.46 -13.41 -7.86
C GLU A 73 0.90 -13.91 -6.51
N LEU A 74 1.57 -13.57 -5.38
CA LEU A 74 1.07 -13.89 -4.05
C LEU A 74 -0.31 -13.27 -3.81
N LEU A 75 -0.50 -12.00 -4.15
CA LEU A 75 -1.79 -11.31 -4.04
C LEU A 75 -2.85 -12.04 -4.87
N GLY A 76 -2.56 -12.39 -6.13
CA GLY A 76 -3.48 -13.13 -6.99
C GLY A 76 -3.90 -14.47 -6.38
N LYS A 77 -2.94 -15.25 -5.87
CA LYS A 77 -3.22 -16.53 -5.20
C LYS A 77 -3.99 -16.37 -3.89
N PHE A 78 -3.76 -15.29 -3.16
CA PHE A 78 -4.54 -14.98 -1.96
C PHE A 78 -5.99 -14.65 -2.31
N ILE A 79 -6.23 -13.85 -3.36
CA ILE A 79 -7.59 -13.57 -3.87
C ILE A 79 -8.28 -14.86 -4.36
N ASP A 80 -7.54 -15.75 -5.06
CA ASP A 80 -8.06 -17.05 -5.49
C ASP A 80 -8.51 -17.91 -4.30
N TYR A 81 -7.71 -17.93 -3.24
CA TYR A 81 -8.05 -18.65 -2.00
C TYR A 81 -9.30 -18.09 -1.34
N LEU A 82 -9.49 -16.77 -1.35
CA LEU A 82 -10.66 -16.12 -0.75
C LEU A 82 -11.95 -16.46 -1.54
N GLY A 83 -11.85 -16.74 -2.84
CA GLY A 83 -12.99 -17.03 -3.70
C GLY A 83 -14.01 -15.90 -3.76
N VAL A 84 -13.53 -14.65 -3.69
CA VAL A 84 -14.38 -13.44 -3.60
C VAL A 84 -14.58 -12.80 -4.99
N PRO A 85 -15.66 -11.98 -5.17
CA PRO A 85 -15.85 -11.14 -6.35
C PRO A 85 -14.72 -10.11 -6.48
N PRO A 86 -14.75 -9.25 -7.54
CA PRO A 86 -13.78 -8.15 -7.65
C PRO A 86 -13.61 -7.40 -6.34
N ILE A 87 -12.38 -7.04 -6.01
CA ILE A 87 -11.98 -6.62 -4.68
C ILE A 87 -11.36 -5.23 -4.68
N SER A 88 -11.65 -4.44 -3.65
CA SER A 88 -10.95 -3.18 -3.41
C SER A 88 -9.58 -3.45 -2.79
N LEU A 89 -8.54 -2.71 -3.21
CA LEU A 89 -7.18 -2.83 -2.72
C LEU A 89 -6.72 -1.53 -2.06
N VAL A 90 -6.11 -1.63 -0.89
CA VAL A 90 -5.44 -0.51 -0.21
C VAL A 90 -4.00 -0.91 0.04
N GLY A 91 -3.05 -0.22 -0.60
CA GLY A 91 -1.63 -0.57 -0.51
C GLY A 91 -0.75 0.59 -0.06
N HIS A 92 0.10 0.35 0.94
CA HIS A 92 1.09 1.33 1.40
C HIS A 92 2.47 1.04 0.78
N ALA A 93 3.12 2.05 0.24
CA ALA A 93 4.47 1.99 -0.32
C ALA A 93 4.68 0.75 -1.22
N LEU A 94 5.39 -0.28 -0.76
CA LEU A 94 5.55 -1.57 -1.46
C LEU A 94 4.19 -2.20 -1.82
N GLY A 95 3.26 -2.25 -0.86
CA GLY A 95 1.92 -2.79 -1.07
C GLY A 95 1.13 -2.03 -2.13
N GLY A 96 1.32 -0.70 -2.23
CA GLY A 96 0.74 0.12 -3.29
C GLY A 96 1.30 -0.19 -4.67
N VAL A 97 2.61 -0.43 -4.78
CA VAL A 97 3.23 -0.89 -6.04
C VAL A 97 2.64 -2.23 -6.48
N ILE A 98 2.47 -3.17 -5.52
CA ILE A 98 1.88 -4.48 -5.79
C ILE A 98 0.43 -4.35 -6.24
N ALA A 99 -0.38 -3.56 -5.53
CA ALA A 99 -1.80 -3.35 -5.84
C ALA A 99 -2.01 -2.77 -7.25
N LEU A 100 -1.27 -1.72 -7.62
CA LEU A 100 -1.35 -1.10 -8.95
C LEU A 100 -0.92 -2.04 -10.07
N LEU A 101 0.15 -2.80 -9.86
CA LEU A 101 0.61 -3.77 -10.86
C LEU A 101 -0.36 -4.95 -10.99
N PHE A 102 -0.97 -5.41 -9.91
CA PHE A 102 -2.00 -6.44 -9.96
C PHE A 102 -3.25 -5.94 -10.69
N ALA A 103 -3.70 -4.72 -10.39
CA ALA A 103 -4.84 -4.10 -11.07
C ALA A 103 -4.60 -3.96 -12.58
N ALA A 104 -3.38 -3.63 -13.00
CA ALA A 104 -3.04 -3.56 -14.42
C ALA A 104 -2.97 -4.93 -15.12
N GLN A 105 -2.67 -6.01 -14.38
CA GLN A 105 -2.59 -7.36 -14.93
C GLN A 105 -3.94 -8.08 -14.97
N ALA A 106 -4.85 -7.75 -14.04
CA ALA A 106 -6.14 -8.40 -13.87
C ALA A 106 -7.21 -7.36 -13.44
N PRO A 107 -7.50 -6.36 -14.29
CA PRO A 107 -8.41 -5.26 -13.94
C PRO A 107 -9.82 -5.75 -13.61
N GLU A 108 -10.28 -6.84 -14.24
CA GLU A 108 -11.58 -7.46 -13.98
C GLU A 108 -11.74 -8.05 -12.56
N ARG A 109 -10.63 -8.16 -11.83
CA ARG A 109 -10.60 -8.68 -10.46
C ARG A 109 -10.50 -7.59 -9.39
N VAL A 110 -10.40 -6.34 -9.82
CA VAL A 110 -10.18 -5.19 -8.91
C VAL A 110 -11.26 -4.14 -9.13
N GLU A 111 -11.99 -3.80 -8.07
CA GLU A 111 -12.98 -2.73 -8.11
C GLU A 111 -12.32 -1.34 -8.14
N GLN A 112 -11.37 -1.13 -7.24
CA GLN A 112 -10.69 0.15 -7.07
C GLN A 112 -9.39 0.00 -6.25
N VAL A 113 -8.47 0.94 -6.37
CA VAL A 113 -7.18 0.93 -5.66
C VAL A 113 -6.93 2.23 -4.91
N MET A 114 -6.67 2.16 -3.60
CA MET A 114 -6.06 3.26 -2.86
C MET A 114 -4.58 2.98 -2.63
N GLY A 115 -3.72 3.79 -3.25
CA GLY A 115 -2.28 3.72 -3.08
C GLY A 115 -1.78 4.78 -2.09
N VAL A 116 -1.15 4.39 -0.99
CA VAL A 116 -0.66 5.29 0.07
C VAL A 116 0.86 5.39 0.00
N SER A 117 1.39 6.59 -0.15
CA SER A 117 2.85 6.86 -0.25
C SER A 117 3.56 5.94 -1.27
N VAL A 118 2.96 5.75 -2.45
CA VAL A 118 3.44 4.84 -3.49
C VAL A 118 4.56 5.50 -4.29
N PRO A 119 5.76 4.88 -4.42
CA PRO A 119 6.77 5.38 -5.34
C PRO A 119 6.38 5.06 -6.79
N LEU A 120 5.91 6.06 -7.54
CA LEU A 120 5.53 5.85 -8.96
C LEU A 120 6.73 5.57 -9.86
N VAL A 121 7.93 5.98 -9.46
CA VAL A 121 9.20 5.67 -10.13
C VAL A 121 10.28 5.39 -9.10
N GLY A 122 11.30 4.63 -9.47
CA GLY A 122 12.42 4.34 -8.58
C GLY A 122 13.13 5.58 -8.02
N ALA A 123 13.20 6.67 -8.82
CA ALA A 123 13.77 7.95 -8.40
C ALA A 123 12.93 8.68 -7.33
N ALA A 124 11.68 8.29 -7.10
CA ALA A 124 10.85 8.82 -6.02
C ALA A 124 11.26 8.27 -4.64
N ILE A 125 11.95 7.14 -4.59
CA ILE A 125 12.45 6.55 -3.35
C ILE A 125 13.68 7.32 -2.87
N ASN A 126 13.67 7.78 -1.62
CA ASN A 126 14.82 8.50 -1.06
C ASN A 126 16.07 7.62 -1.07
N ARG A 127 17.18 8.14 -1.60
CA ARG A 127 18.48 7.43 -1.70
C ARG A 127 19.00 6.93 -0.35
N ALA A 128 18.65 7.57 0.75
CA ALA A 128 19.00 7.08 2.09
C ALA A 128 18.40 5.69 2.39
N LEU A 129 17.27 5.32 1.75
CA LEU A 129 16.71 3.99 1.85
C LEU A 129 17.45 2.98 0.98
N THR A 130 17.92 3.42 -0.19
CA THR A 130 18.57 2.54 -1.19
C THR A 130 20.05 2.27 -0.89
N GLY A 131 20.69 3.16 -0.14
CA GLY A 131 22.10 3.05 0.28
C GLY A 131 22.34 2.17 1.52
N LEU A 132 21.31 1.49 2.03
CA LEU A 132 21.35 0.69 3.25
C LEU A 132 21.27 -0.84 3.01
N PRO A 133 21.93 -1.43 2.00
CA PRO A 133 21.89 -2.87 1.79
C PRO A 133 22.45 -3.59 3.03
N GLY A 134 21.63 -4.44 3.64
CA GLY A 134 22.03 -5.27 4.76
C GLY A 134 21.92 -4.66 6.17
N ASN A 135 21.56 -3.38 6.30
CA ASN A 135 21.47 -2.75 7.63
C ASN A 135 20.02 -2.49 8.07
N ARG A 136 19.34 -3.55 8.55
CA ARG A 136 18.01 -3.45 9.20
C ARG A 136 17.92 -2.31 10.20
N GLY A 137 18.96 -2.19 11.02
CA GLY A 137 18.99 -1.20 12.08
C GLY A 137 19.07 0.23 11.59
N ALA A 138 19.66 0.51 10.42
CA ALA A 138 19.69 1.84 9.85
C ALA A 138 18.34 2.22 9.23
N LEU A 139 17.71 1.30 8.48
CA LEU A 139 16.39 1.53 7.90
C LEU A 139 15.32 1.63 9.01
N ALA A 140 15.33 0.69 9.97
CA ALA A 140 14.44 0.74 11.13
C ALA A 140 14.64 2.04 11.94
N ARG A 141 15.88 2.50 12.14
CA ARG A 141 16.17 3.78 12.82
C ARG A 141 15.73 4.98 11.99
N LEU A 142 15.89 4.96 10.68
CA LEU A 142 15.44 6.04 9.81
C LEU A 142 13.92 6.20 9.88
N VAL A 143 13.20 5.08 9.82
CA VAL A 143 11.74 5.04 9.94
C VAL A 143 11.30 5.34 11.37
N ALA A 144 11.85 4.66 12.38
CA ALA A 144 11.47 4.82 13.79
C ALA A 144 11.82 6.20 14.37
N ARG A 145 12.88 6.86 13.92
CA ARG A 145 13.18 8.24 14.35
C ARG A 145 12.15 9.26 13.88
N ARG A 146 11.37 8.91 12.85
CA ARG A 146 10.40 9.82 12.24
C ARG A 146 8.95 9.34 12.41
N ALA A 147 8.75 8.03 12.61
CA ALA A 147 7.46 7.42 12.92
C ALA A 147 7.53 6.83 14.34
N ASN A 148 7.01 7.57 15.32
CA ASN A 148 7.00 7.11 16.71
C ASN A 148 5.83 6.12 16.96
N PHE A 149 5.73 5.10 16.07
CA PHE A 149 4.69 4.08 16.13
C PHE A 149 5.27 2.74 16.59
N PRO A 150 4.84 2.23 17.76
CA PRO A 150 5.30 0.96 18.29
C PRO A 150 5.13 -0.21 17.30
N GLU A 151 3.99 -0.25 16.57
CA GLU A 151 3.67 -1.27 15.60
C GLU A 151 4.66 -1.31 14.43
N VAL A 152 5.15 -0.15 13.98
CA VAL A 152 6.16 -0.08 12.91
C VAL A 152 7.53 -0.52 13.44
N SER A 153 7.89 -0.07 14.64
CA SER A 153 9.20 -0.38 15.24
C SER A 153 9.36 -1.88 15.55
N LEU A 154 8.29 -2.50 16.05
CA LEU A 154 8.28 -3.95 16.37
C LEU A 154 8.37 -4.79 15.10
N GLU A 155 7.60 -4.47 14.07
CA GLU A 155 7.55 -5.22 12.83
C GLU A 155 8.81 -5.06 11.98
N ALA A 156 9.47 -3.91 12.05
CA ALA A 156 10.78 -3.70 11.43
C ALA A 156 11.84 -4.71 11.91
N GLY A 157 11.75 -5.15 13.18
CA GLY A 157 12.62 -6.18 13.75
C GLY A 157 12.38 -7.58 13.18
N LYS A 158 11.18 -7.87 12.70
CA LYS A 158 10.79 -9.18 12.14
C LYS A 158 11.14 -9.31 10.65
N ALA A 159 11.22 -8.20 9.91
CA ALA A 159 11.45 -8.21 8.48
C ALA A 159 12.80 -8.88 8.11
N ASP A 160 12.78 -9.72 7.07
CA ASP A 160 14.00 -10.24 6.48
C ASP A 160 14.71 -9.15 5.67
N VAL A 161 16.01 -8.95 5.94
CA VAL A 161 16.84 -7.98 5.22
C VAL A 161 16.87 -8.25 3.72
N ALA A 162 16.87 -9.54 3.33
CA ALA A 162 16.84 -9.91 1.93
C ALA A 162 15.50 -9.50 1.28
N ALA A 163 14.36 -9.63 2.00
CA ALA A 163 13.06 -9.20 1.50
C ALA A 163 13.05 -7.69 1.24
N ILE A 164 13.55 -6.89 2.17
CA ILE A 164 13.67 -5.44 2.00
C ILE A 164 14.55 -5.11 0.80
N THR A 165 15.75 -5.71 0.74
CA THR A 165 16.75 -5.37 -0.27
C THR A 165 16.31 -5.78 -1.69
N HIS A 166 15.78 -7.00 -1.84
CA HIS A 166 15.37 -7.51 -3.14
C HIS A 166 14.11 -6.82 -3.65
N SER A 167 13.09 -6.65 -2.79
CA SER A 167 11.86 -5.96 -3.20
C SER A 167 12.10 -4.49 -3.51
N MET A 168 12.95 -3.80 -2.74
CA MET A 168 13.30 -2.41 -3.01
C MET A 168 14.05 -2.26 -4.34
N ARG A 169 15.04 -3.11 -4.61
CA ARG A 169 15.74 -3.13 -5.91
C ARG A 169 14.77 -3.41 -7.06
N SER A 170 13.86 -4.37 -6.88
CA SER A 170 12.83 -4.69 -7.86
C SER A 170 11.87 -3.51 -8.10
N ALA A 171 11.46 -2.79 -7.04
CA ALA A 171 10.61 -1.61 -7.14
C ALA A 171 11.31 -0.43 -7.82
N MET A 172 12.60 -0.22 -7.55
CA MET A 172 13.40 0.84 -8.19
C MET A 172 13.49 0.71 -9.71
N GLY A 173 13.38 -0.50 -10.23
CA GLY A 173 13.33 -0.78 -11.67
C GLY A 173 11.96 -0.56 -12.32
N ARG A 174 10.95 -0.12 -11.58
CA ARG A 174 9.58 0.06 -12.08
C ARG A 174 9.27 1.52 -12.41
N ASP A 175 8.48 1.71 -13.46
CA ASP A 175 7.89 2.99 -13.83
C ASP A 175 6.37 2.83 -13.90
N LEU A 176 5.69 3.17 -12.79
CA LEU A 176 4.23 3.05 -12.67
C LEU A 176 3.49 4.16 -13.43
N ARG A 177 4.17 5.20 -13.90
CA ARG A 177 3.56 6.22 -14.77
C ARG A 177 3.01 5.64 -16.08
N ARG A 178 3.57 4.50 -16.51
CA ARG A 178 3.11 3.75 -17.68
C ARG A 178 1.98 2.78 -17.37
N VAL A 179 1.77 2.50 -16.08
CA VAL A 179 0.77 1.55 -15.60
C VAL A 179 -0.57 2.25 -15.31
N LEU A 180 -0.51 3.50 -14.84
CA LEU A 180 -1.70 4.26 -14.43
C LEU A 180 -2.62 4.67 -15.60
N PRO A 181 -2.13 5.20 -16.75
CA PRO A 181 -3.01 5.72 -17.80
C PRO A 181 -3.99 4.71 -18.40
N PRO A 182 -3.63 3.41 -18.59
CA PRO A 182 -4.57 2.43 -19.12
C PRO A 182 -5.55 1.85 -18.09
N LEU A 183 -5.49 2.28 -16.81
CA LEU A 183 -6.43 1.80 -15.80
C LEU A 183 -7.76 2.53 -15.90
N ASP A 184 -8.83 1.78 -16.17
CA ASP A 184 -10.21 2.30 -16.19
C ASP A 184 -10.87 2.27 -14.81
N ILE A 185 -10.28 1.55 -13.84
CA ILE A 185 -10.77 1.47 -12.46
C ILE A 185 -10.38 2.72 -11.66
N PRO A 186 -11.15 3.10 -10.63
CA PRO A 186 -10.81 4.19 -9.72
C PRO A 186 -9.49 3.95 -8.98
N VAL A 187 -8.57 4.92 -9.06
CA VAL A 187 -7.29 4.92 -8.36
C VAL A 187 -7.11 6.21 -7.57
N LEU A 188 -7.07 6.11 -6.25
CA LEU A 188 -6.77 7.23 -5.37
C LEU A 188 -5.36 7.10 -4.79
N LEU A 189 -4.47 8.01 -5.14
CA LEU A 189 -3.13 8.09 -4.60
C LEU A 189 -3.09 9.08 -3.42
N VAL A 190 -2.72 8.60 -2.24
CA VAL A 190 -2.68 9.41 -1.00
C VAL A 190 -1.25 9.57 -0.52
N TYR A 191 -0.80 10.82 -0.37
CA TYR A 191 0.56 11.13 0.11
C TYR A 191 0.53 12.01 1.35
N GLY A 192 1.49 11.79 2.24
CA GLY A 192 1.77 12.77 3.28
C GLY A 192 2.48 13.99 2.68
N GLY A 193 2.05 15.20 3.06
CA GLY A 193 2.64 16.45 2.56
C GLY A 193 4.12 16.63 2.90
N ASN A 194 4.58 15.95 3.94
CA ASN A 194 5.96 16.03 4.47
C ASN A 194 6.67 14.67 4.44
N ASP A 195 6.32 13.77 3.53
CA ASP A 195 6.93 12.44 3.42
C ASP A 195 8.43 12.55 3.09
N PRO A 196 9.33 12.14 4.00
CA PRO A 196 10.77 12.22 3.77
C PRO A 196 11.32 11.02 2.99
N LEU A 197 10.52 9.98 2.78
CA LEU A 197 10.94 8.69 2.23
C LEU A 197 10.54 8.52 0.77
N ILE A 198 9.33 8.95 0.42
CA ILE A 198 8.77 8.85 -0.92
C ILE A 198 8.37 10.22 -1.42
N LYS A 199 8.94 10.61 -2.55
CA LYS A 199 8.53 11.85 -3.24
C LYS A 199 7.16 11.62 -3.89
N PRO A 200 6.19 12.51 -3.66
CA PRO A 200 4.89 12.43 -4.33
C PRO A 200 5.03 12.67 -5.83
N PRO A 201 4.02 12.27 -6.64
CA PRO A 201 4.00 12.55 -8.06
C PRO A 201 3.97 14.06 -8.33
N GLN A 202 4.61 14.44 -9.42
CA GLN A 202 4.42 15.75 -10.02
C GLN A 202 3.11 15.74 -10.82
N PRO A 203 2.39 16.86 -10.95
CA PRO A 203 1.12 16.92 -11.70
C PRO A 203 1.25 16.35 -13.12
N GLU A 204 2.37 16.58 -13.79
CA GLU A 204 2.67 16.13 -15.14
C GLU A 204 2.70 14.59 -15.27
N TRP A 205 2.93 13.88 -14.16
CA TRP A 205 2.95 12.40 -14.17
C TRP A 205 1.57 11.77 -14.25
N LEU A 206 0.52 12.54 -13.98
CA LEU A 206 -0.87 12.09 -13.98
C LEU A 206 -1.69 12.72 -15.10
N GLN A 207 -1.11 13.59 -15.93
CA GLN A 207 -1.83 14.32 -16.97
C GLN A 207 -2.45 13.43 -18.05
N ASP A 208 -1.83 12.26 -18.32
CA ASP A 208 -2.32 11.30 -19.30
C ASP A 208 -3.28 10.25 -18.70
N CYS A 209 -3.53 10.34 -17.38
CA CYS A 209 -4.46 9.45 -16.70
C CYS A 209 -5.89 9.92 -16.88
N SER A 210 -6.85 8.98 -16.82
CA SER A 210 -8.28 9.29 -16.77
C SER A 210 -8.65 10.05 -15.49
N GLU A 211 -9.86 10.64 -15.46
CA GLU A 211 -10.40 11.31 -14.26
C GLU A 211 -10.57 10.36 -13.07
N ASN A 212 -10.54 9.05 -13.34
CA ASN A 212 -10.55 8.00 -12.33
C ASN A 212 -9.20 7.81 -11.61
N VAL A 213 -8.13 8.51 -12.02
CA VAL A 213 -6.84 8.49 -11.31
C VAL A 213 -6.59 9.86 -10.68
N ARG A 214 -6.64 9.92 -9.36
CA ARG A 214 -6.49 11.16 -8.60
C ARG A 214 -5.45 11.05 -7.51
N ALA A 215 -4.85 12.19 -7.14
CA ALA A 215 -3.89 12.27 -6.03
C ALA A 215 -4.33 13.28 -4.98
N ILE A 216 -4.16 12.92 -3.71
CA ILE A 216 -4.49 13.74 -2.54
C ILE A 216 -3.28 13.84 -1.62
N PHE A 217 -3.17 14.98 -0.93
CA PHE A 217 -2.09 15.24 0.03
C PHE A 217 -2.67 15.53 1.42
N LEU A 218 -2.29 14.72 2.40
CA LEU A 218 -2.57 14.99 3.81
C LEU A 218 -1.41 15.80 4.39
N ASN A 219 -1.60 17.12 4.49
CA ASN A 219 -0.52 18.07 4.83
C ASN A 219 0.12 17.84 6.20
N GLY A 220 -0.64 17.29 7.17
CA GLY A 220 -0.14 16.95 8.52
C GLY A 220 0.63 15.62 8.58
N ALA A 221 0.56 14.83 7.52
CA ALA A 221 1.15 13.50 7.49
C ALA A 221 2.54 13.48 6.83
N GLN A 222 3.32 12.45 7.17
CA GLN A 222 4.57 12.07 6.55
C GLN A 222 4.37 10.76 5.77
N HIS A 223 5.15 9.71 6.11
CA HIS A 223 5.14 8.44 5.35
C HIS A 223 4.00 7.49 5.71
N PHE A 224 3.39 7.65 6.88
CA PHE A 224 2.32 6.78 7.38
C PHE A 224 1.00 7.56 7.59
N PRO A 225 0.38 8.12 6.54
CA PRO A 225 -0.86 8.90 6.67
C PRO A 225 -1.96 8.19 7.47
N MET A 226 -2.05 6.86 7.34
CA MET A 226 -3.03 6.03 8.04
C MET A 226 -2.80 5.93 9.56
N LEU A 227 -1.60 6.27 10.04
CA LEU A 227 -1.27 6.31 11.47
C LEU A 227 -1.17 7.75 11.99
N GLU A 228 -0.61 8.66 11.18
CA GLU A 228 -0.30 10.04 11.55
C GLU A 228 -1.54 10.93 11.54
N GLU A 229 -2.42 10.77 10.56
CA GLU A 229 -3.68 11.50 10.40
C GLU A 229 -4.86 10.53 10.35
N ARG A 230 -4.92 9.59 11.32
CA ARG A 230 -5.85 8.44 11.34
C ARG A 230 -7.29 8.82 11.00
N ASN A 231 -7.85 9.82 11.67
CA ASN A 231 -9.25 10.18 11.49
C ASN A 231 -9.53 10.73 10.08
N LYS A 232 -8.60 11.52 9.52
CA LYS A 232 -8.72 12.04 8.16
C LYS A 232 -8.56 10.92 7.14
N PHE A 233 -7.56 10.06 7.35
CA PHE A 233 -7.33 8.91 6.48
C PHE A 233 -8.53 7.96 6.46
N ASN A 234 -9.07 7.58 7.61
CA ASN A 234 -10.21 6.67 7.69
C ASN A 234 -11.45 7.28 7.03
N ARG A 235 -11.71 8.58 7.21
CA ARG A 235 -12.81 9.26 6.51
C ARG A 235 -12.60 9.25 5.01
N LEU A 236 -11.39 9.59 4.55
CA LEU A 236 -11.05 9.56 3.14
C LEU A 236 -11.20 8.15 2.54
N LEU A 237 -10.76 7.12 3.28
CA LEU A 237 -10.94 5.73 2.89
C LEU A 237 -12.41 5.36 2.73
N MET A 238 -13.26 5.73 3.68
CA MET A 238 -14.71 5.46 3.60
C MET A 238 -15.34 6.21 2.42
N ASP A 239 -15.05 7.50 2.27
CA ASP A 239 -15.57 8.33 1.17
C ASP A 239 -15.13 7.74 -0.19
N PHE A 240 -13.90 7.26 -0.31
CA PHE A 240 -13.39 6.58 -1.51
C PHE A 240 -14.10 5.26 -1.80
N LEU A 241 -14.28 4.42 -0.78
CA LEU A 241 -14.96 3.12 -0.93
C LEU A 241 -16.45 3.29 -1.26
N ASP A 242 -17.08 4.33 -0.75
CA ASP A 242 -18.50 4.65 -1.02
C ASP A 242 -18.69 5.34 -2.40
N ALA A 243 -17.67 6.01 -2.96
CA ALA A 243 -17.69 6.60 -4.31
C ALA A 243 -17.79 5.54 -5.43
N GLY A 244 -17.27 4.35 -5.19
CA GLY A 244 -17.32 3.24 -6.17
C GLY A 244 -16.63 3.59 -7.48
N GLU A 245 -17.30 3.38 -8.61
CA GLU A 245 -16.77 3.60 -9.96
C GLU A 245 -16.61 5.09 -10.34
N ASP A 246 -17.31 5.99 -9.65
CA ASP A 246 -17.30 7.44 -9.94
C ASP A 246 -16.40 8.20 -8.96
N LEU A 247 -15.09 8.10 -9.16
CA LEU A 247 -14.14 8.87 -8.37
C LEU A 247 -14.27 10.40 -8.57
N ALA A 248 -14.87 10.84 -9.68
CA ALA A 248 -15.11 12.25 -9.93
C ALA A 248 -16.15 12.83 -8.95
N SER A 249 -17.08 11.99 -8.46
CA SER A 249 -18.05 12.40 -7.43
C SER A 249 -17.44 12.63 -6.05
N LEU A 250 -16.21 12.15 -5.81
CA LEU A 250 -15.50 12.36 -4.55
C LEU A 250 -15.16 13.85 -4.40
N GLU A 251 -15.94 14.56 -3.56
CA GLU A 251 -15.64 15.94 -3.21
C GLU A 251 -14.34 16.03 -2.40
N PHE A 252 -13.31 16.61 -3.01
CA PHE A 252 -12.09 16.90 -2.29
C PHE A 252 -12.27 18.10 -1.36
N LYS A 253 -12.40 17.83 -0.07
CA LYS A 253 -12.42 18.87 0.96
C LYS A 253 -11.16 19.71 0.89
N GLU A 254 -11.26 21.00 1.18
CA GLU A 254 -10.09 21.93 1.14
C GLU A 254 -8.90 21.41 1.97
N GLU A 255 -9.19 20.68 3.05
CA GLU A 255 -8.17 20.08 3.92
C GLU A 255 -7.33 18.98 3.25
N TRP A 256 -7.79 18.43 2.11
CA TRP A 256 -7.12 17.39 1.32
C TRP A 256 -6.43 17.92 0.07
N GLN A 257 -6.55 19.22 -0.18
CA GLN A 257 -5.91 19.86 -1.33
C GLN A 257 -4.57 20.48 -0.90
N ARG A 258 -3.54 20.26 -1.70
CA ARG A 258 -2.30 21.00 -1.54
C ARG A 258 -2.54 22.42 -1.99
N ARG A 259 -2.46 23.39 -1.09
CA ARG A 259 -2.32 24.80 -1.49
C ARG A 259 -0.95 24.93 -2.17
N LEU A 260 -0.94 24.88 -3.51
CA LEU A 260 0.20 25.29 -4.31
C LEU A 260 0.36 26.80 -4.05
N ARG A 261 1.38 27.16 -3.30
CA ARG A 261 1.87 28.54 -3.22
C ARG A 261 3.04 28.69 -4.16
#